data_c8f7bcb13ac54a1a22823f28b532a2e6
#
_entry.id   c8f7bcb13ac54a1a22823f28b532a2e6
#
_cell.length_a   1.000
_cell.length_b   1.000
_cell.length_c   1.000
_cell.angle_alpha   90.00
_cell.angle_beta   90.00
_cell.angle_gamma   90.00
#
_symmetry.space_group_name_H-M   'P 1'
#
loop_
_entity.id
_entity.type
_entity.pdbx_description
1 polymer ?
#
loop_
_entity_poly.entity_id
_entity_poly.type
_entity_poly.pdbx_seq_one_letter_code
_entity_poly.pdbx_strand_id
1 'polypeptide(L)'
;MIIDRFWLRKNQTYYIFYLDENGNRKCYSKQMHHWKTYEYNPNGKKYTWDGKKCDIVFKDASKYQPNEFDQLEFLYNLPEDIYKEVMAMRFPRIYFSDIETEISDEFPEPEKAEQRIQLISLVGPDLSVMVLGIKPLNSDEQEELKKRYLKYIEDNDFAKNLLKKKGFTPKVYYQYFETEESMIEHWFTRIMPKIGCLAGWNYYRFDWNYIWNRTVKLFGKFKAMQLMRSASVVGEINKISWSEMDGTKYSIPAPQGCMIWDYMELIKSYEYSMRPYESYSLDWVGSHGVNAHKVKYEGTMKECYEKDFPLFVYYNAIDSCLNALIHYRFKCIESPCSMATVTGIPAQKALGQVALTTANLFRCFYDEDRHVVWDYDAVERTKVNYEGAFCGCVPGRWEYSVCDDFASLYPSVVRTCNISMESIVTNKVGPDSFGRYTEIPWTEEELDKFRKDPNYFVSLQGTVYKNDKEYMFPKMQRIQKERRDHYKYLNWEAQGKLMMEIDRLIKIREQEENDKKMVG
;
A
#
# COMPACT_ATOMS: atom_id res chain seq x y z
N MET A 1 10.86 4.39 -7.95
CA MET A 1 9.61 3.83 -7.38
C MET A 1 8.50 4.84 -7.48
N ILE A 2 7.37 4.47 -8.06
CA ILE A 2 6.23 5.37 -8.30
C ILE A 2 5.42 5.55 -7.00
N ILE A 3 5.27 6.80 -6.58
CA ILE A 3 4.38 7.19 -5.48
C ILE A 3 2.95 7.28 -6.00
N ASP A 4 2.77 8.04 -7.11
CA ASP A 4 1.47 8.35 -7.66
C ASP A 4 1.58 8.76 -9.13
N ARG A 5 0.46 8.68 -9.87
CA ARG A 5 0.33 9.15 -11.26
C ARG A 5 -0.96 9.93 -11.40
N PHE A 6 -0.90 11.06 -12.08
CA PHE A 6 -2.04 11.94 -12.17
C PHE A 6 -2.11 12.65 -13.52
N TRP A 7 -3.29 12.61 -14.17
CA TRP A 7 -3.60 13.36 -15.37
C TRP A 7 -4.41 14.61 -15.04
N LEU A 8 -3.84 15.78 -15.27
CA LEU A 8 -4.54 17.06 -15.12
C LEU A 8 -5.02 17.56 -16.48
N ARG A 9 -6.25 17.18 -16.82
CA ARG A 9 -6.86 17.53 -18.12
C ARG A 9 -6.92 19.04 -18.38
N LYS A 10 -7.14 19.84 -17.34
CA LYS A 10 -7.26 21.31 -17.44
C LYS A 10 -6.04 21.96 -18.11
N ASN A 11 -4.84 21.53 -17.83
CA ASN A 11 -3.59 22.03 -18.41
C ASN A 11 -2.90 21.00 -19.31
N GLN A 12 -3.57 19.86 -19.59
CA GLN A 12 -3.07 18.79 -20.44
C GLN A 12 -1.69 18.26 -19.99
N THR A 13 -1.48 18.14 -18.69
CA THR A 13 -0.20 17.71 -18.14
C THR A 13 -0.35 16.40 -17.38
N TYR A 14 0.51 15.45 -17.69
CA TYR A 14 0.65 14.21 -16.96
C TYR A 14 1.79 14.30 -15.96
N TYR A 15 1.52 13.94 -14.72
CA TYR A 15 2.44 13.96 -13.61
C TYR A 15 2.74 12.53 -13.14
N ILE A 16 4.02 12.25 -12.89
CA ILE A 16 4.49 11.02 -12.26
C ILE A 16 5.30 11.41 -11.04
N PHE A 17 4.80 11.05 -9.87
CA PHE A 17 5.50 11.24 -8.60
C PHE A 17 6.31 10.00 -8.30
N TYR A 18 7.58 10.18 -7.98
CA TYR A 18 8.51 9.10 -7.70
C TYR A 18 9.54 9.50 -6.64
N LEU A 19 10.37 8.57 -6.20
CA LEU A 19 11.40 8.82 -5.21
C LEU A 19 12.76 9.01 -5.84
N ASP A 20 13.53 9.99 -5.30
CA ASP A 20 14.95 10.12 -5.58
C ASP A 20 15.78 9.08 -4.79
N GLU A 21 17.11 9.11 -4.94
CA GLU A 21 18.05 8.22 -4.25
C GLU A 21 18.03 8.34 -2.72
N ASN A 22 17.60 9.48 -2.21
CA ASN A 22 17.49 9.77 -0.78
C ASN A 22 16.10 9.47 -0.21
N GLY A 23 15.16 8.93 -1.03
CA GLY A 23 13.79 8.64 -0.63
C GLY A 23 12.88 9.87 -0.56
N ASN A 24 13.31 11.01 -1.13
CA ASN A 24 12.47 12.20 -1.21
C ASN A 24 11.60 12.15 -2.46
N ARG A 25 10.43 12.78 -2.38
CA ARG A 25 9.51 12.91 -3.51
C ARG A 25 10.07 13.80 -4.61
N LYS A 26 10.06 13.29 -5.84
CA LYS A 26 10.24 14.04 -7.10
C LYS A 26 9.00 13.96 -7.96
N CYS A 27 8.90 14.86 -8.92
CA CYS A 27 7.82 14.89 -9.87
C CYS A 27 8.38 15.07 -11.29
N TYR A 28 8.07 14.11 -12.17
CA TYR A 28 8.21 14.27 -13.61
C TYR A 28 6.89 14.75 -14.17
N SER A 29 6.91 15.72 -15.09
CA SER A 29 5.72 16.21 -15.76
C SER A 29 5.93 16.33 -17.27
N LYS A 30 4.88 16.05 -18.03
CA LYS A 30 4.87 16.20 -19.49
C LYS A 30 3.55 16.77 -19.95
N GLN A 31 3.62 17.86 -20.66
CA GLN A 31 2.46 18.39 -21.39
C GLN A 31 2.20 17.54 -22.62
N MET A 32 0.95 17.21 -22.86
CA MET A 32 0.53 16.33 -23.94
C MET A 32 -0.63 16.95 -24.73
N HIS A 33 -0.53 16.92 -26.04
CA HIS A 33 -1.62 17.35 -26.90
C HIS A 33 -2.54 16.21 -27.31
N HIS A 34 -1.99 15.00 -27.32
CA HIS A 34 -2.73 13.78 -27.66
C HIS A 34 -2.32 12.63 -26.73
N TRP A 35 -3.28 11.76 -26.44
CA TRP A 35 -3.06 10.47 -25.80
C TRP A 35 -3.07 9.37 -26.85
N LYS A 36 -2.06 8.51 -26.85
CA LYS A 36 -2.02 7.28 -27.62
C LYS A 36 -2.89 6.23 -26.93
N THR A 37 -3.82 5.65 -27.69
CA THR A 37 -4.67 4.54 -27.26
C THR A 37 -4.93 3.61 -28.44
N TYR A 38 -5.77 2.60 -28.27
CA TYR A 38 -6.06 1.60 -29.29
C TYR A 38 -7.57 1.45 -29.51
N GLU A 39 -7.96 1.21 -30.77
CA GLU A 39 -9.33 0.90 -31.14
C GLU A 39 -9.38 -0.34 -32.02
N TYR A 40 -10.42 -1.16 -31.88
CA TYR A 40 -10.64 -2.32 -32.73
C TYR A 40 -10.79 -1.92 -34.20
N ASN A 41 -10.02 -2.57 -35.06
CA ASN A 41 -10.12 -2.42 -36.50
C ASN A 41 -9.81 -3.77 -37.17
N PRO A 42 -10.76 -4.41 -37.89
CA PRO A 42 -10.52 -5.69 -38.57
C PRO A 42 -9.35 -5.70 -39.52
N ASN A 43 -8.99 -4.53 -40.08
CA ASN A 43 -7.88 -4.33 -41.00
C ASN A 43 -6.62 -3.75 -40.32
N GLY A 44 -6.67 -3.63 -38.98
CA GLY A 44 -5.59 -3.04 -38.17
C GLY A 44 -4.28 -3.79 -38.29
N LYS A 45 -3.19 -3.09 -37.97
CA LYS A 45 -1.81 -3.61 -38.07
C LYS A 45 -1.28 -4.15 -36.73
N LYS A 46 -1.97 -3.85 -35.63
CA LYS A 46 -1.61 -4.31 -34.28
C LYS A 46 -2.59 -5.37 -33.79
N TYR A 47 -2.24 -6.03 -32.70
CA TYR A 47 -3.10 -7.03 -32.08
C TYR A 47 -3.43 -6.67 -30.64
N THR A 48 -4.66 -6.93 -30.26
CA THR A 48 -5.09 -6.82 -28.86
C THR A 48 -4.71 -8.05 -28.07
N TRP A 49 -4.84 -7.93 -26.76
CA TRP A 49 -4.62 -9.04 -25.83
C TRP A 49 -5.49 -10.28 -26.14
N ASP A 50 -6.72 -10.09 -26.65
CA ASP A 50 -7.63 -11.15 -27.05
C ASP A 50 -7.45 -11.63 -28.51
N GLY A 51 -6.37 -11.18 -29.17
CA GLY A 51 -5.99 -11.60 -30.51
C GLY A 51 -6.73 -10.94 -31.66
N LYS A 52 -7.60 -9.95 -31.40
CA LYS A 52 -8.27 -9.16 -32.44
C LYS A 52 -7.31 -8.11 -33.00
N LYS A 53 -7.58 -7.66 -34.20
CA LYS A 53 -6.83 -6.57 -34.81
C LYS A 53 -7.27 -5.21 -34.30
N CYS A 54 -6.30 -4.29 -34.14
CA CYS A 54 -6.53 -2.92 -33.72
C CYS A 54 -5.56 -1.97 -34.39
N ASP A 55 -5.86 -0.69 -34.31
CA ASP A 55 -4.99 0.41 -34.73
C ASP A 55 -4.69 1.36 -33.58
N ILE A 56 -3.57 2.06 -33.68
CA ILE A 56 -3.21 3.17 -32.80
C ILE A 56 -4.11 4.35 -33.12
N VAL A 57 -4.70 4.95 -32.11
CA VAL A 57 -5.51 6.17 -32.23
C VAL A 57 -4.95 7.23 -31.28
N PHE A 58 -4.91 8.48 -31.77
CA PHE A 58 -4.50 9.61 -30.96
C PHE A 58 -5.72 10.44 -30.58
N LYS A 59 -6.06 10.41 -29.27
CA LYS A 59 -7.18 11.18 -28.71
C LYS A 59 -6.72 12.56 -28.27
N ASP A 60 -7.53 13.59 -28.53
CA ASP A 60 -7.29 14.95 -28.06
C ASP A 60 -7.20 14.99 -26.53
N ALA A 61 -6.05 15.38 -26.00
CA ALA A 61 -5.76 15.38 -24.56
C ALA A 61 -6.68 16.33 -23.75
N SER A 62 -7.25 17.36 -24.38
CA SER A 62 -8.18 18.28 -23.73
C SER A 62 -9.54 17.63 -23.40
N LYS A 63 -9.91 16.58 -24.13
CA LYS A 63 -11.20 15.89 -24.04
C LYS A 63 -11.11 14.48 -23.50
N TYR A 64 -9.96 13.83 -23.69
CA TYR A 64 -9.77 12.43 -23.33
C TYR A 64 -9.35 12.24 -21.87
N GLN A 65 -9.92 11.23 -21.23
CA GLN A 65 -9.50 10.74 -19.93
C GLN A 65 -8.77 9.42 -20.12
N PRO A 66 -7.43 9.37 -19.97
CA PRO A 66 -6.67 8.14 -20.17
C PRO A 66 -7.04 7.10 -19.12
N ASN A 67 -7.22 5.87 -19.55
CA ASN A 67 -7.41 4.74 -18.67
C ASN A 67 -6.07 4.27 -18.04
N GLU A 68 -6.11 3.26 -17.20
CA GLU A 68 -4.92 2.73 -16.51
C GLU A 68 -3.89 2.15 -17.51
N PHE A 69 -4.33 1.52 -18.59
CA PHE A 69 -3.45 0.92 -19.59
C PHE A 69 -2.76 1.96 -20.44
N ASP A 70 -3.44 3.04 -20.85
CA ASP A 70 -2.83 4.16 -21.54
C ASP A 70 -1.71 4.79 -20.69
N GLN A 71 -1.97 4.92 -19.38
CA GLN A 71 -1.00 5.47 -18.44
C GLN A 71 0.20 4.54 -18.20
N LEU A 72 -0.02 3.23 -18.16
CA LEU A 72 1.06 2.24 -18.08
C LEU A 72 1.89 2.22 -19.36
N GLU A 73 1.24 2.25 -20.52
CA GLU A 73 1.95 2.30 -21.79
C GLU A 73 2.77 3.58 -21.94
N PHE A 74 2.23 4.72 -21.52
CA PHE A 74 3.00 5.96 -21.45
C PHE A 74 4.24 5.82 -20.58
N LEU A 75 4.12 5.20 -19.41
CA LEU A 75 5.23 4.94 -18.51
C LEU A 75 6.32 4.08 -19.17
N TYR A 76 5.92 3.00 -19.87
CA TYR A 76 6.87 2.10 -20.54
C TYR A 76 7.56 2.73 -21.75
N ASN A 77 6.97 3.78 -22.33
CA ASN A 77 7.53 4.55 -23.44
C ASN A 77 8.26 5.83 -23.00
N LEU A 78 8.55 6.01 -21.72
CA LEU A 78 9.41 7.10 -21.25
C LEU A 78 10.83 6.96 -21.83
N PRO A 79 11.58 8.07 -22.01
CA PRO A 79 13.00 8.00 -22.29
C PRO A 79 13.70 7.08 -21.29
N GLU A 80 14.68 6.30 -21.74
CA GLU A 80 15.28 5.21 -20.97
C GLU A 80 15.87 5.67 -19.63
N ASP A 81 16.50 6.82 -19.61
CA ASP A 81 17.07 7.47 -18.41
C ASP A 81 15.98 7.83 -17.40
N ILE A 82 14.88 8.45 -17.86
CA ILE A 82 13.72 8.79 -17.03
C ILE A 82 13.03 7.52 -16.53
N TYR A 83 12.82 6.54 -17.42
CA TYR A 83 12.21 5.27 -17.04
C TYR A 83 13.00 4.56 -15.94
N LYS A 84 14.33 4.46 -16.10
CA LYS A 84 15.22 3.86 -15.10
C LYS A 84 15.15 4.59 -13.75
N GLU A 85 15.12 5.92 -13.78
CA GLU A 85 15.02 6.72 -12.54
C GLU A 85 13.67 6.52 -11.86
N VAL A 86 12.57 6.61 -12.59
CA VAL A 86 11.19 6.46 -12.08
C VAL A 86 10.95 5.06 -11.53
N MET A 87 11.45 4.03 -12.20
CA MET A 87 11.26 2.62 -11.85
C MET A 87 12.35 2.06 -10.92
N ALA A 88 13.33 2.86 -10.50
CA ALA A 88 14.34 2.41 -9.56
C ALA A 88 13.72 1.98 -8.22
N MET A 89 14.21 0.85 -7.66
CA MET A 89 13.80 0.36 -6.34
C MET A 89 14.30 1.32 -5.27
N ARG A 90 13.39 2.04 -4.64
CA ARG A 90 13.68 3.03 -3.59
C ARG A 90 12.56 3.05 -2.57
N PHE A 91 12.89 3.40 -1.32
CA PHE A 91 11.93 3.47 -0.23
C PHE A 91 11.75 4.91 0.24
N PRO A 92 10.53 5.31 0.63
CA PRO A 92 10.27 6.68 1.03
C PRO A 92 10.89 7.01 2.38
N ARG A 93 11.19 8.30 2.58
CA ARG A 93 11.35 8.86 3.91
C ARG A 93 9.97 8.97 4.53
N ILE A 94 9.71 8.18 5.54
CA ILE A 94 8.39 8.09 6.17
C ILE A 94 8.38 8.97 7.41
N TYR A 95 7.30 9.73 7.54
CA TYR A 95 7.01 10.52 8.72
C TYR A 95 5.79 9.91 9.42
N PHE A 96 5.82 9.88 10.75
CA PHE A 96 4.74 9.34 11.56
C PHE A 96 4.09 10.48 12.34
N SER A 97 2.77 10.54 12.32
CA SER A 97 2.01 11.61 12.95
C SER A 97 0.88 11.04 13.79
N ASP A 98 0.58 11.75 14.85
CA ASP A 98 -0.49 11.47 15.79
C ASP A 98 -1.04 12.81 16.30
N ILE A 99 -2.32 12.87 16.70
CA ILE A 99 -2.95 14.08 17.23
C ILE A 99 -3.48 13.84 18.64
N GLU A 100 -3.51 14.93 19.42
CA GLU A 100 -4.28 14.98 20.67
C GLU A 100 -5.36 16.06 20.57
N THR A 101 -6.57 15.67 20.93
CA THR A 101 -7.72 16.59 20.94
C THR A 101 -8.05 17.06 22.36
N GLU A 102 -8.80 18.14 22.44
CA GLU A 102 -9.36 18.60 23.71
C GLU A 102 -10.21 17.48 24.34
N ILE A 103 -10.00 17.27 25.63
CA ILE A 103 -10.64 16.18 26.36
C ILE A 103 -11.99 16.66 26.86
N SER A 104 -13.03 15.99 26.42
CA SER A 104 -14.41 16.16 26.86
C SER A 104 -14.96 14.86 27.44
N ASP A 105 -16.15 14.90 28.01
CA ASP A 105 -16.81 13.70 28.51
C ASP A 105 -17.25 12.73 27.39
N GLU A 106 -17.31 13.23 26.15
CA GLU A 106 -17.63 12.45 24.96
C GLU A 106 -16.35 12.11 24.18
N PHE A 107 -16.29 10.89 23.65
CA PHE A 107 -15.20 10.48 22.78
C PHE A 107 -15.19 11.34 21.50
N PRO A 108 -14.04 11.83 21.05
CA PRO A 108 -13.95 12.68 19.86
C PRO A 108 -14.31 11.90 18.60
N GLU A 109 -15.45 12.26 17.97
CA GLU A 109 -15.89 11.68 16.70
C GLU A 109 -15.25 12.41 15.53
N PRO A 110 -14.47 11.73 14.66
CA PRO A 110 -13.76 12.38 13.55
C PRO A 110 -14.69 13.07 12.54
N GLU A 111 -15.89 12.55 12.32
CA GLU A 111 -16.88 13.11 11.39
C GLU A 111 -17.44 14.44 11.90
N LYS A 112 -17.59 14.59 13.20
CA LYS A 112 -18.07 15.82 13.84
C LYS A 112 -16.95 16.82 14.13
N ALA A 113 -15.76 16.31 14.52
CA ALA A 113 -14.57 17.07 14.88
C ALA A 113 -14.86 18.27 15.78
N GLU A 114 -15.60 18.03 16.89
CA GLU A 114 -16.07 19.11 17.79
C GLU A 114 -14.94 19.70 18.62
N GLN A 115 -14.09 18.84 19.16
CA GLN A 115 -13.00 19.21 20.07
C GLN A 115 -11.84 19.84 19.30
N ARG A 116 -11.12 20.76 19.95
CA ARG A 116 -9.92 21.38 19.36
C ARG A 116 -8.80 20.36 19.24
N ILE A 117 -8.01 20.47 18.17
CA ILE A 117 -6.72 19.78 18.10
C ILE A 117 -5.74 20.58 18.98
N GLN A 118 -5.24 19.94 20.01
CA GLN A 118 -4.30 20.55 20.96
C GLN A 118 -2.86 20.32 20.57
N LEU A 119 -2.54 19.14 20.04
CA LEU A 119 -1.20 18.75 19.60
C LEU A 119 -1.27 18.03 18.26
N ILE A 120 -0.24 18.24 17.45
CA ILE A 120 0.09 17.40 16.29
C ILE A 120 1.56 17.04 16.42
N SER A 121 1.87 15.75 16.62
CA SER A 121 3.25 15.28 16.60
C SER A 121 3.65 14.76 15.23
N LEU A 122 4.93 14.87 14.91
CA LEU A 122 5.53 14.39 13.68
C LEU A 122 6.91 13.82 13.97
N VAL A 123 7.09 12.52 13.80
CA VAL A 123 8.38 11.83 13.93
C VAL A 123 8.95 11.55 12.55
N GLY A 124 10.17 11.99 12.31
CA GLY A 124 10.90 11.79 11.07
C GLY A 124 11.64 10.44 11.01
N PRO A 125 12.23 10.13 9.84
CA PRO A 125 12.94 8.87 9.63
C PRO A 125 14.20 8.68 10.49
N ASP A 126 14.71 9.73 11.12
CA ASP A 126 15.84 9.70 12.05
C ASP A 126 15.41 9.65 13.53
N LEU A 127 14.13 9.42 13.78
CA LEU A 127 13.48 9.49 15.08
C LEU A 127 13.49 10.89 15.73
N SER A 128 13.83 11.93 14.98
CA SER A 128 13.61 13.31 15.44
C SER A 128 12.10 13.58 15.51
N VAL A 129 11.67 14.25 16.57
CA VAL A 129 10.26 14.60 16.78
C VAL A 129 10.06 16.11 16.77
N MET A 130 9.00 16.54 16.13
CA MET A 130 8.44 17.89 16.22
C MET A 130 7.01 17.79 16.72
N VAL A 131 6.68 18.54 17.75
CA VAL A 131 5.31 18.66 18.24
C VAL A 131 4.84 20.09 18.06
N LEU A 132 3.71 20.26 17.39
CA LEU A 132 3.00 21.52 17.25
C LEU A 132 1.92 21.56 18.34
N GLY A 133 1.78 22.68 19.04
CA GLY A 133 0.80 22.78 20.12
C GLY A 133 0.27 24.20 20.30
N ILE A 134 -0.91 24.31 20.90
CA ILE A 134 -1.61 25.58 21.16
C ILE A 134 -1.49 26.07 22.61
N LYS A 135 -0.65 25.44 23.42
CA LYS A 135 -0.30 25.89 24.77
C LYS A 135 1.23 26.02 24.87
N PRO A 136 1.79 27.13 25.39
CA PRO A 136 3.23 27.32 25.40
C PRO A 136 3.93 26.37 26.38
N LEU A 137 5.18 25.99 26.05
CA LEU A 137 6.15 25.41 26.95
C LEU A 137 7.28 26.41 27.19
N ASN A 138 7.68 26.60 28.45
CA ASN A 138 8.85 27.37 28.78
C ASN A 138 10.15 26.59 28.45
N SER A 139 11.31 27.22 28.58
CA SER A 139 12.60 26.64 28.23
C SER A 139 12.95 25.38 29.04
N ASP A 140 12.61 25.37 30.33
CA ASP A 140 12.92 24.24 31.22
C ASP A 140 12.02 23.04 30.90
N GLU A 141 10.73 23.29 30.59
CA GLU A 141 9.78 22.27 30.16
C GLU A 141 10.19 21.67 28.79
N GLN A 142 10.70 22.47 27.87
CA GLN A 142 11.20 21.97 26.59
C GLN A 142 12.47 21.10 26.76
N GLU A 143 13.38 21.47 27.65
CA GLU A 143 14.56 20.66 27.93
C GLU A 143 14.18 19.37 28.67
N GLU A 144 13.19 19.41 29.56
CA GLU A 144 12.65 18.21 30.21
C GLU A 144 11.97 17.27 29.19
N LEU A 145 11.15 17.78 28.28
CA LEU A 145 10.57 17.02 27.17
C LEU A 145 11.66 16.30 26.36
N LYS A 146 12.73 17.02 26.01
CA LYS A 146 13.85 16.48 25.27
C LYS A 146 14.56 15.36 26.03
N LYS A 147 14.82 15.55 27.33
CA LYS A 147 15.44 14.52 28.18
C LYS A 147 14.59 13.26 28.25
N ARG A 148 13.26 13.41 28.48
CA ARG A 148 12.33 12.27 28.57
C ARG A 148 12.27 11.51 27.25
N TYR A 149 12.17 12.22 26.11
CA TYR A 149 12.11 11.60 24.79
C TYR A 149 13.39 10.84 24.43
N LEU A 150 14.55 11.45 24.62
CA LEU A 150 15.83 10.78 24.36
C LEU A 150 16.07 9.60 25.28
N LYS A 151 15.69 9.72 26.56
CA LYS A 151 15.76 8.61 27.53
C LYS A 151 14.90 7.44 27.09
N TYR A 152 13.64 7.68 26.64
CA TYR A 152 12.77 6.60 26.12
C TYR A 152 13.44 5.79 25.01
N ILE A 153 14.12 6.47 24.09
CA ILE A 153 14.85 5.82 22.98
C ILE A 153 16.07 5.07 23.50
N GLU A 154 16.82 5.65 24.44
CA GLU A 154 18.02 5.04 25.03
C GLU A 154 17.72 3.83 25.93
N ASP A 155 16.59 3.84 26.63
CA ASP A 155 16.14 2.75 27.50
C ASP A 155 15.59 1.56 26.69
N ASN A 156 15.25 1.75 25.41
CA ASN A 156 14.77 0.69 24.53
C ASN A 156 15.93 0.11 23.69
N ASP A 157 16.26 -1.16 23.90
CA ASP A 157 17.37 -1.83 23.23
C ASP A 157 17.22 -1.86 21.70
N PHE A 158 16.00 -2.02 21.18
CA PHE A 158 15.74 -2.00 19.73
C PHE A 158 16.05 -0.61 19.15
N ALA A 159 15.50 0.45 19.77
CA ALA A 159 15.71 1.82 19.34
C ALA A 159 17.19 2.23 19.44
N LYS A 160 17.87 1.92 20.54
CA LYS A 160 19.29 2.16 20.77
C LYS A 160 20.17 1.50 19.71
N ASN A 161 19.91 0.23 19.39
CA ASN A 161 20.62 -0.49 18.34
C ASN A 161 20.33 0.10 16.95
N LEU A 162 19.10 0.54 16.70
CA LEU A 162 18.73 1.23 15.46
C LEU A 162 19.51 2.54 15.29
N LEU A 163 19.57 3.39 16.33
CA LEU A 163 20.32 4.63 16.31
C LEU A 163 21.80 4.38 15.98
N LYS A 164 22.43 3.43 16.68
CA LYS A 164 23.83 3.06 16.45
C LYS A 164 24.05 2.56 15.02
N LYS A 165 23.18 1.67 14.52
CA LYS A 165 23.31 1.09 13.18
C LYS A 165 23.13 2.12 12.07
N LYS A 166 22.25 3.10 12.28
CA LYS A 166 21.90 4.12 11.27
C LYS A 166 22.69 5.42 11.43
N GLY A 167 23.40 5.62 12.54
CA GLY A 167 24.07 6.87 12.85
C GLY A 167 23.09 8.03 13.12
N PHE A 168 21.91 7.73 13.64
CA PHE A 168 20.89 8.73 13.91
C PHE A 168 21.19 9.50 15.19
N THR A 169 20.89 10.81 15.16
CA THR A 169 20.98 11.70 16.32
C THR A 169 19.65 12.45 16.44
N PRO A 170 18.65 11.87 17.14
CA PRO A 170 17.32 12.43 17.24
C PRO A 170 17.33 13.82 17.87
N LYS A 171 16.50 14.70 17.32
CA LYS A 171 16.24 16.04 17.83
C LYS A 171 14.80 16.17 18.27
N VAL A 172 14.55 17.01 19.25
CA VAL A 172 13.22 17.26 19.79
C VAL A 172 12.91 18.73 19.65
N TYR A 173 11.76 19.04 19.04
CA TYR A 173 11.29 20.38 18.81
C TYR A 173 9.86 20.52 19.29
N TYR A 174 9.56 21.60 19.99
CA TYR A 174 8.22 22.02 20.29
C TYR A 174 7.97 23.38 19.64
N GLN A 175 6.86 23.52 18.90
CA GLN A 175 6.48 24.77 18.27
C GLN A 175 5.09 25.19 18.76
N TYR A 176 5.05 26.32 19.46
CA TYR A 176 3.84 26.94 19.97
C TYR A 176 3.12 27.77 18.91
N PHE A 177 1.80 27.71 18.93
CA PHE A 177 0.88 28.54 18.13
C PHE A 177 -0.17 29.18 19.04
N GLU A 178 -0.48 30.44 18.80
CA GLU A 178 -1.49 31.18 19.60
C GLU A 178 -2.91 30.62 19.39
N THR A 179 -3.19 30.07 18.20
CA THR A 179 -4.51 29.54 17.84
C THR A 179 -4.38 28.20 17.11
N GLU A 180 -5.43 27.39 17.20
CA GLU A 180 -5.56 26.14 16.46
C GLU A 180 -5.53 26.37 14.94
N GLU A 181 -6.17 27.46 14.49
CA GLU A 181 -6.21 27.84 13.08
C GLU A 181 -4.81 28.08 12.53
N SER A 182 -3.97 28.83 13.27
CA SER A 182 -2.59 29.10 12.86
C SER A 182 -1.74 27.83 12.83
N MET A 183 -1.96 26.91 13.75
CA MET A 183 -1.28 25.59 13.78
C MET A 183 -1.69 24.74 12.57
N ILE A 184 -2.98 24.61 12.30
CA ILE A 184 -3.49 23.84 11.15
C ILE A 184 -3.06 24.46 9.81
N GLU A 185 -3.10 25.78 9.69
CA GLU A 185 -2.61 26.47 8.50
C GLU A 185 -1.13 26.23 8.28
N HIS A 186 -0.31 26.26 9.34
CA HIS A 186 1.12 25.92 9.30
C HIS A 186 1.34 24.47 8.88
N TRP A 187 0.54 23.53 9.42
CA TRP A 187 0.58 22.11 9.04
C TRP A 187 0.43 21.92 7.52
N PHE A 188 -0.63 22.48 6.93
CA PHE A 188 -0.90 22.33 5.50
C PHE A 188 0.02 23.13 4.59
N THR A 189 0.51 24.30 5.02
CA THR A 189 1.28 25.20 4.14
C THR A 189 2.78 25.10 4.29
N ARG A 190 3.30 24.60 5.41
CA ARG A 190 4.74 24.58 5.72
C ARG A 190 5.31 23.19 5.94
N ILE A 191 4.51 22.27 6.48
CA ILE A 191 4.97 20.91 6.82
C ILE A 191 4.62 19.93 5.72
N MET A 192 3.35 19.76 5.42
CA MET A 192 2.87 18.78 4.44
C MET A 192 3.49 18.89 3.04
N PRO A 193 3.81 20.08 2.49
CA PRO A 193 4.46 20.17 1.18
C PRO A 193 5.83 19.48 1.11
N LYS A 194 6.50 19.30 2.25
CA LYS A 194 7.81 18.65 2.36
C LYS A 194 7.74 17.14 2.54
N ILE A 195 6.53 16.61 2.83
CA ILE A 195 6.32 15.20 3.15
C ILE A 195 5.86 14.45 1.90
N GLY A 196 6.62 13.41 1.53
CA GLY A 196 6.24 12.49 0.44
C GLY A 196 5.51 11.25 0.93
N CYS A 197 5.69 10.88 2.20
CA CYS A 197 5.05 9.73 2.81
C CYS A 197 4.77 10.01 4.29
N LEU A 198 3.50 9.94 4.65
CA LEU A 198 2.98 10.15 6.00
C LEU A 198 2.27 8.87 6.46
N ALA A 199 2.40 8.51 7.72
CA ALA A 199 1.72 7.37 8.31
C ALA A 199 1.29 7.66 9.75
N GLY A 200 0.33 6.92 10.25
CA GLY A 200 -0.11 6.93 11.64
C GLY A 200 -0.86 5.66 11.99
N TRP A 201 -1.25 5.51 13.24
CA TRP A 201 -1.98 4.35 13.74
C TRP A 201 -3.47 4.59 13.70
N ASN A 202 -4.24 3.75 13.04
CA ASN A 202 -5.67 3.97 12.77
C ASN A 202 -5.97 5.31 12.05
N TYR A 203 -5.02 5.71 11.22
CA TYR A 203 -4.85 7.07 10.73
C TYR A 203 -5.97 7.54 9.82
N TYR A 204 -6.51 6.63 8.98
CA TYR A 204 -7.61 6.96 8.07
C TYR A 204 -8.92 7.19 8.80
N ARG A 205 -9.17 6.39 9.85
CA ARG A 205 -10.43 6.45 10.59
C ARG A 205 -10.42 7.55 11.65
N PHE A 206 -9.25 7.90 12.19
CA PHE A 206 -9.15 8.89 13.26
C PHE A 206 -8.35 10.13 12.87
N ASP A 207 -7.03 10.13 12.95
CA ASP A 207 -6.23 11.36 12.91
C ASP A 207 -6.38 12.17 11.63
N TRP A 208 -6.19 11.57 10.45
CA TRP A 208 -6.31 12.26 9.19
C TRP A 208 -7.73 12.72 8.91
N ASN A 209 -8.71 11.89 9.25
CA ASN A 209 -10.13 12.23 9.14
C ASN A 209 -10.49 13.40 10.06
N TYR A 210 -10.00 13.36 11.30
CA TYR A 210 -10.21 14.43 12.28
C TYR A 210 -9.59 15.75 11.84
N ILE A 211 -8.31 15.74 11.42
CA ILE A 211 -7.60 16.93 10.91
C ILE A 211 -8.39 17.54 9.74
N TRP A 212 -8.87 16.73 8.81
CA TRP A 212 -9.64 17.21 7.67
C TRP A 212 -10.96 17.84 8.09
N ASN A 213 -11.78 17.14 8.85
CA ASN A 213 -13.10 17.63 9.26
C ASN A 213 -12.99 18.83 10.19
N ARG A 214 -11.99 18.85 11.07
CA ARG A 214 -11.69 20.02 11.91
C ARG A 214 -11.29 21.23 11.08
N THR A 215 -10.46 21.03 10.06
CA THR A 215 -10.09 22.08 9.11
C THR A 215 -11.32 22.64 8.38
N VAL A 216 -12.23 21.78 7.94
CA VAL A 216 -13.49 22.22 7.31
C VAL A 216 -14.35 23.01 8.29
N LYS A 217 -14.41 22.59 9.55
CA LYS A 217 -15.19 23.27 10.59
C LYS A 217 -14.65 24.65 10.92
N LEU A 218 -13.33 24.79 11.04
CA LEU A 218 -12.69 26.07 11.39
C LEU A 218 -12.68 27.07 10.22
N PHE A 219 -12.40 26.61 9.01
CA PHE A 219 -12.15 27.50 7.87
C PHE A 219 -13.26 27.50 6.82
N GLY A 220 -14.24 26.61 6.94
CA GLY A 220 -15.19 26.31 5.87
C GLY A 220 -14.58 25.50 4.74
N LYS A 221 -15.44 24.78 4.01
CA LYS A 221 -15.01 23.79 2.97
C LYS A 221 -14.11 24.40 1.88
N PHE A 222 -14.38 25.63 1.47
CA PHE A 222 -13.61 26.28 0.40
C PHE A 222 -12.15 26.53 0.81
N LYS A 223 -11.93 27.17 1.97
CA LYS A 223 -10.58 27.45 2.50
C LYS A 223 -9.87 26.15 2.88
N ALA A 224 -10.57 25.15 3.45
CA ALA A 224 -10.01 23.83 3.75
C ALA A 224 -9.49 23.14 2.48
N MET A 225 -10.22 23.22 1.36
CA MET A 225 -9.75 22.71 0.07
C MET A 225 -8.54 23.48 -0.45
N GLN A 226 -8.44 24.79 -0.23
CA GLN A 226 -7.25 25.57 -0.57
C GLN A 226 -6.03 25.13 0.25
N LEU A 227 -6.21 24.93 1.56
CA LEU A 227 -5.15 24.43 2.45
C LEU A 227 -4.67 23.03 2.01
N MET A 228 -5.60 22.13 1.68
CA MET A 228 -5.26 20.80 1.16
C MET A 228 -4.47 20.90 -0.15
N ARG A 229 -4.83 21.82 -1.05
CA ARG A 229 -4.05 22.07 -2.28
C ARG A 229 -2.65 22.61 -1.98
N SER A 230 -2.52 23.47 -0.96
CA SER A 230 -1.21 24.00 -0.55
C SER A 230 -0.26 22.91 -0.05
N ALA A 231 -0.79 21.80 0.46
CA ALA A 231 -0.02 20.63 0.88
C ALA A 231 0.49 19.78 -0.31
N SER A 232 -0.06 19.96 -1.51
CA SER A 232 0.35 19.27 -2.72
C SER A 232 1.39 20.08 -3.51
N VAL A 233 2.42 19.45 -4.05
CA VAL A 233 3.43 20.13 -4.88
C VAL A 233 2.90 20.60 -6.24
N VAL A 234 1.76 20.08 -6.67
CA VAL A 234 1.10 20.45 -7.94
C VAL A 234 -0.22 21.21 -7.72
N GLY A 235 -0.57 21.51 -6.46
CA GLY A 235 -1.79 22.25 -6.12
C GLY A 235 -3.09 21.47 -6.36
N GLU A 236 -3.03 20.14 -6.39
CA GLU A 236 -4.19 19.29 -6.66
C GLU A 236 -4.46 18.31 -5.49
N ILE A 237 -5.66 17.77 -5.46
CA ILE A 237 -6.16 16.93 -4.36
C ILE A 237 -6.46 15.54 -4.91
N ASN A 238 -6.00 14.54 -4.19
CA ASN A 238 -6.34 13.13 -4.32
C ASN A 238 -7.38 12.73 -3.25
N LYS A 239 -7.81 11.47 -3.27
CA LYS A 239 -8.70 10.88 -2.28
C LYS A 239 -8.11 9.58 -1.76
N ILE A 240 -8.16 9.43 -0.44
CA ILE A 240 -7.96 8.14 0.21
C ILE A 240 -9.34 7.51 0.38
N SER A 241 -9.47 6.25 -0.02
CA SER A 241 -10.75 5.54 0.11
C SER A 241 -10.50 4.18 0.78
N TRP A 242 -11.40 3.81 1.69
CA TRP A 242 -11.41 2.49 2.32
C TRP A 242 -12.85 1.98 2.44
N SER A 243 -13.00 0.70 2.74
CA SER A 243 -14.31 0.08 2.94
C SER A 243 -14.32 -0.61 4.30
N GLU A 244 -15.42 -0.49 5.01
CA GLU A 244 -15.68 -1.26 6.23
C GLU A 244 -16.19 -2.66 5.89
N MET A 245 -16.23 -3.54 6.93
CA MET A 245 -16.67 -4.92 6.75
C MET A 245 -18.13 -5.04 6.29
N ASP A 246 -18.97 -4.06 6.61
CA ASP A 246 -20.37 -3.96 6.15
C ASP A 246 -20.51 -3.51 4.70
N GLY A 247 -19.38 -3.21 4.03
CA GLY A 247 -19.34 -2.74 2.66
C GLY A 247 -19.50 -1.22 2.50
N THR A 248 -19.67 -0.47 3.60
CA THR A 248 -19.71 1.00 3.57
C THR A 248 -18.37 1.56 3.09
N LYS A 249 -18.43 2.48 2.13
CA LYS A 249 -17.25 3.11 1.52
C LYS A 249 -17.06 4.51 2.05
N TYR A 250 -15.86 4.79 2.50
CA TYR A 250 -15.42 6.10 2.97
C TYR A 250 -14.38 6.70 2.03
N SER A 251 -14.34 8.02 1.99
CA SER A 251 -13.37 8.74 1.17
C SER A 251 -13.08 10.11 1.78
N ILE A 252 -11.81 10.41 1.99
CA ILE A 252 -11.32 11.69 2.51
C ILE A 252 -10.30 12.31 1.56
N PRO A 253 -10.22 13.66 1.46
CA PRO A 253 -9.21 14.32 0.67
C PRO A 253 -7.80 14.10 1.20
N ALA A 254 -6.84 14.05 0.27
CA ALA A 254 -5.42 14.00 0.55
C ALA A 254 -4.64 14.84 -0.47
N PRO A 255 -3.44 15.34 -0.15
CA PRO A 255 -2.62 16.06 -1.12
C PRO A 255 -2.18 15.14 -2.25
N GLN A 256 -2.34 15.58 -3.51
CA GLN A 256 -1.85 14.81 -4.66
C GLN A 256 -0.34 14.62 -4.60
N GLY A 257 0.12 13.40 -4.83
CA GLY A 257 1.53 13.03 -4.81
C GLY A 257 2.12 12.86 -3.39
N CYS A 258 1.30 12.73 -2.35
CA CYS A 258 1.71 12.33 -1.01
C CYS A 258 1.09 10.97 -0.70
N MET A 259 1.90 9.99 -0.31
CA MET A 259 1.39 8.74 0.24
C MET A 259 0.97 8.96 1.68
N ILE A 260 -0.26 8.61 2.02
CA ILE A 260 -0.74 8.59 3.41
C ILE A 260 -1.13 7.15 3.73
N TRP A 261 -0.64 6.63 4.84
CA TRP A 261 -0.82 5.23 5.23
C TRP A 261 -1.46 5.10 6.61
N ASP A 262 -2.39 4.18 6.72
CA ASP A 262 -2.83 3.65 8.01
C ASP A 262 -1.94 2.46 8.37
N TYR A 263 -1.07 2.62 9.38
CA TYR A 263 -0.10 1.60 9.70
C TYR A 263 -0.72 0.38 10.39
N MET A 264 -1.81 0.57 11.13
CA MET A 264 -2.58 -0.54 11.72
C MET A 264 -3.17 -1.44 10.63
N GLU A 265 -3.75 -0.86 9.56
CA GLU A 265 -4.29 -1.63 8.43
C GLU A 265 -3.17 -2.35 7.65
N LEU A 266 -1.99 -1.75 7.55
CA LEU A 266 -0.83 -2.41 6.96
C LEU A 266 -0.41 -3.63 7.78
N ILE A 267 -0.32 -3.52 9.10
CA ILE A 267 -0.01 -4.65 9.98
C ILE A 267 -1.05 -5.76 9.80
N LYS A 268 -2.33 -5.45 9.86
CA LYS A 268 -3.41 -6.43 9.63
C LYS A 268 -3.29 -7.13 8.28
N SER A 269 -2.96 -6.39 7.22
CA SER A 269 -2.79 -6.95 5.86
C SER A 269 -1.57 -7.88 5.76
N TYR A 270 -0.52 -7.59 6.49
CA TYR A 270 0.71 -8.40 6.53
C TYR A 270 0.51 -9.72 7.25
N GLU A 271 -0.33 -9.75 8.26
CA GLU A 271 -0.57 -10.92 9.10
C GLU A 271 -1.51 -11.95 8.51
N TYR A 272 -2.17 -11.64 7.40
CA TYR A 272 -2.99 -12.65 6.70
C TYR A 272 -2.20 -13.91 6.33
N SER A 273 -0.87 -13.85 6.35
CA SER A 273 0.04 -14.98 6.17
C SER A 273 0.58 -15.57 7.47
N MET A 274 0.31 -14.94 8.62
CA MET A 274 0.71 -15.37 9.96
C MET A 274 -0.53 -15.44 10.86
N ARG A 275 -0.39 -15.87 12.11
CA ARG A 275 -1.51 -15.90 13.05
C ARG A 275 -1.91 -14.46 13.40
N PRO A 276 -3.21 -14.11 13.39
CA PRO A 276 -3.67 -12.79 13.79
C PRO A 276 -3.25 -12.47 15.22
N TYR A 277 -2.94 -11.21 15.50
CA TYR A 277 -2.60 -10.75 16.83
C TYR A 277 -3.84 -10.75 17.73
N GLU A 278 -3.63 -10.92 19.03
CA GLU A 278 -4.71 -10.83 20.03
C GLU A 278 -5.28 -9.41 20.10
N SER A 279 -4.46 -8.40 19.82
CA SER A 279 -4.86 -6.99 19.77
C SER A 279 -4.05 -6.22 18.71
N TYR A 280 -4.69 -5.25 18.09
CA TYR A 280 -4.07 -4.29 17.18
C TYR A 280 -3.95 -2.89 17.80
N SER A 281 -4.00 -2.78 19.12
CA SER A 281 -3.67 -1.52 19.76
C SER A 281 -2.19 -1.19 19.59
N LEU A 282 -1.87 0.11 19.49
CA LEU A 282 -0.49 0.59 19.33
C LEU A 282 0.43 0.06 20.44
N ASP A 283 -0.04 0.06 21.69
CA ASP A 283 0.72 -0.43 22.84
C ASP A 283 1.00 -1.94 22.75
N TRP A 284 -0.02 -2.73 22.35
CA TRP A 284 0.14 -4.17 22.22
C TRP A 284 1.17 -4.53 21.13
N VAL A 285 1.04 -3.93 19.96
CA VAL A 285 1.98 -4.18 18.83
C VAL A 285 3.37 -3.65 19.16
N GLY A 286 3.47 -2.51 19.84
CA GLY A 286 4.74 -1.95 20.30
C GLY A 286 5.44 -2.85 21.31
N SER A 287 4.73 -3.31 22.32
CA SER A 287 5.30 -4.18 23.36
C SER A 287 5.79 -5.52 22.80
N HIS A 288 5.03 -6.17 21.92
CA HIS A 288 5.39 -7.46 21.34
C HIS A 288 6.38 -7.35 20.17
N GLY A 289 6.33 -6.25 19.41
CA GLY A 289 7.19 -6.06 18.24
C GLY A 289 8.57 -5.50 18.55
N VAL A 290 8.64 -4.50 19.42
CA VAL A 290 9.85 -3.72 19.69
C VAL A 290 10.15 -3.54 21.19
N ASN A 291 9.45 -4.25 22.05
CA ASN A 291 9.55 -4.17 23.52
C ASN A 291 9.45 -2.70 24.02
N ALA A 292 8.52 -1.94 23.46
CA ALA A 292 8.27 -0.55 23.79
C ALA A 292 6.77 -0.34 24.09
N HIS A 293 6.48 0.54 25.03
CA HIS A 293 5.14 0.81 25.53
C HIS A 293 4.77 2.28 25.36
N LYS A 294 3.46 2.53 25.29
CA LYS A 294 2.91 3.89 25.46
C LYS A 294 3.25 4.44 26.84
N VAL A 295 3.31 5.74 26.95
CA VAL A 295 3.46 6.42 28.25
C VAL A 295 2.21 6.15 29.10
N LYS A 296 2.40 5.81 30.38
CA LYS A 296 1.30 5.63 31.32
C LYS A 296 1.17 6.87 32.21
N TYR A 297 -0.04 7.30 32.45
CA TYR A 297 -0.38 8.36 33.40
C TYR A 297 -1.39 7.83 34.42
N GLU A 298 -1.13 8.10 35.70
CA GLU A 298 -2.05 7.75 36.77
C GLU A 298 -3.06 8.89 36.97
N GLY A 299 -4.15 8.84 36.24
CA GLY A 299 -5.19 9.87 36.21
C GLY A 299 -5.88 9.96 34.86
N THR A 300 -6.67 10.99 34.67
CA THR A 300 -7.31 11.28 33.39
C THR A 300 -6.38 12.07 32.48
N MET A 301 -6.51 11.92 31.16
CA MET A 301 -5.74 12.74 30.20
C MET A 301 -6.04 14.23 30.35
N LYS A 302 -7.24 14.61 30.83
CA LYS A 302 -7.60 15.98 31.18
C LYS A 302 -6.71 16.51 32.31
N GLU A 303 -6.55 15.74 33.38
CA GLU A 303 -5.65 16.12 34.47
C GLU A 303 -4.20 16.20 33.99
N CYS A 304 -3.75 15.32 33.11
CA CYS A 304 -2.43 15.39 32.51
C CYS A 304 -2.23 16.71 31.75
N TYR A 305 -3.19 17.09 30.91
CA TYR A 305 -3.16 18.35 30.18
C TYR A 305 -3.14 19.59 31.07
N GLU A 306 -3.94 19.57 32.16
CA GLU A 306 -4.08 20.71 33.07
C GLU A 306 -2.88 20.84 34.02
N LYS A 307 -2.41 19.72 34.59
CA LYS A 307 -1.44 19.67 35.70
C LYS A 307 0.00 19.39 35.25
N ASP A 308 0.20 18.62 34.17
CA ASP A 308 1.52 18.24 33.66
C ASP A 308 1.53 18.27 32.11
N PHE A 309 1.39 19.45 31.57
CA PHE A 309 1.35 19.65 30.12
C PHE A 309 2.62 19.15 29.41
N PRO A 310 3.85 19.28 29.96
CA PRO A 310 5.04 18.64 29.39
C PRO A 310 4.92 17.11 29.24
N LEU A 311 4.26 16.44 30.18
CA LEU A 311 4.00 15.00 30.11
C LEU A 311 2.97 14.68 29.01
N PHE A 312 1.94 15.51 28.86
CA PHE A 312 0.95 15.38 27.80
C PHE A 312 1.58 15.52 26.39
N VAL A 313 2.50 16.48 26.21
CA VAL A 313 3.28 16.65 24.98
C VAL A 313 4.19 15.45 24.73
N TYR A 314 4.83 14.94 25.80
CA TYR A 314 5.68 13.76 25.73
C TYR A 314 4.87 12.50 25.35
N TYR A 315 3.65 12.33 25.86
CA TYR A 315 2.73 11.25 25.52
C TYR A 315 2.48 11.22 23.99
N ASN A 316 2.04 12.32 23.41
CA ASN A 316 1.79 12.44 21.97
C ASN A 316 3.07 12.17 21.12
N ALA A 317 4.23 12.69 21.57
CA ALA A 317 5.50 12.45 20.91
C ALA A 317 5.89 10.97 20.88
N ILE A 318 5.60 10.24 21.97
CA ILE A 318 5.92 8.80 22.06
C ILE A 318 4.98 7.96 21.21
N ASP A 319 3.72 8.31 21.08
CA ASP A 319 2.79 7.58 20.21
C ASP A 319 3.25 7.60 18.75
N SER A 320 3.68 8.74 18.26
CA SER A 320 4.32 8.84 16.93
C SER A 320 5.67 8.12 16.84
N CYS A 321 6.50 8.18 17.91
CA CYS A 321 7.79 7.48 17.95
C CYS A 321 7.61 5.96 17.94
N LEU A 322 6.65 5.45 18.69
CA LEU A 322 6.34 4.02 18.75
C LEU A 322 5.90 3.49 17.39
N ASN A 323 5.10 4.25 16.62
CA ASN A 323 4.78 3.94 15.23
C ASN A 323 6.03 3.82 14.36
N ALA A 324 6.99 4.76 14.51
CA ALA A 324 8.25 4.73 13.76
C ALA A 324 9.09 3.49 14.13
N LEU A 325 9.18 3.13 15.40
CA LEU A 325 9.90 1.93 15.85
C LEU A 325 9.26 0.64 15.31
N ILE A 326 7.92 0.55 15.35
CA ILE A 326 7.17 -0.56 14.76
C ILE A 326 7.47 -0.67 13.26
N HIS A 327 7.49 0.45 12.55
CA HIS A 327 7.87 0.44 11.13
C HIS A 327 9.29 -0.08 10.90
N TYR A 328 10.27 0.34 11.68
CA TYR A 328 11.64 -0.16 11.54
C TYR A 328 11.76 -1.66 11.80
N ARG A 329 10.85 -2.22 12.61
CA ARG A 329 10.78 -3.67 12.86
C ARG A 329 10.12 -4.42 11.72
N PHE A 330 8.95 -3.98 11.27
CA PHE A 330 8.09 -4.75 10.35
C PHE A 330 8.20 -4.33 8.88
N LYS A 331 8.55 -3.06 8.60
CA LYS A 331 8.77 -2.51 7.26
C LYS A 331 7.58 -2.70 6.30
N CYS A 332 6.35 -2.61 6.81
CA CYS A 332 5.15 -2.93 6.03
C CYS A 332 4.95 -2.05 4.79
N ILE A 333 5.46 -0.80 4.78
CA ILE A 333 5.39 0.10 3.61
C ILE A 333 6.38 -0.32 2.51
N GLU A 334 7.45 -1.03 2.85
CA GLU A 334 8.45 -1.45 1.85
C GLU A 334 7.89 -2.46 0.84
N SER A 335 6.96 -3.31 1.24
CA SER A 335 6.35 -4.31 0.36
C SER A 335 5.52 -3.69 -0.76
N PRO A 336 4.50 -2.85 -0.51
CA PRO A 336 3.76 -2.20 -1.59
C PRO A 336 4.65 -1.28 -2.45
N CYS A 337 5.68 -0.67 -1.87
CA CYS A 337 6.68 0.09 -2.65
C CYS A 337 7.47 -0.81 -3.62
N SER A 338 7.86 -1.99 -3.17
CA SER A 338 8.53 -2.99 -4.03
C SER A 338 7.62 -3.45 -5.16
N MET A 339 6.35 -3.74 -4.85
CA MET A 339 5.36 -4.14 -5.85
C MET A 339 5.08 -3.02 -6.86
N ALA A 340 4.99 -1.76 -6.41
CA ALA A 340 4.85 -0.59 -7.27
C ALA A 340 6.02 -0.46 -8.27
N THR A 341 7.25 -0.75 -7.82
CA THR A 341 8.44 -0.72 -8.68
C THR A 341 8.38 -1.78 -9.78
N VAL A 342 7.90 -2.98 -9.45
CA VAL A 342 7.82 -4.08 -10.44
C VAL A 342 6.71 -3.85 -11.46
N THR A 343 5.57 -3.31 -11.02
CA THR A 343 4.34 -3.24 -11.82
C THR A 343 4.11 -1.88 -12.50
N GLY A 344 4.73 -0.82 -11.99
CA GLY A 344 4.50 0.54 -12.50
C GLY A 344 3.19 1.19 -12.01
N ILE A 345 2.45 0.56 -11.09
CA ILE A 345 1.28 1.18 -10.46
C ILE A 345 1.67 1.94 -9.19
N PRO A 346 0.86 2.93 -8.74
CA PRO A 346 1.11 3.63 -7.49
C PRO A 346 1.17 2.70 -6.28
N ALA A 347 2.07 2.99 -5.32
CA ALA A 347 2.32 2.12 -4.17
C ALA A 347 1.06 1.80 -3.34
N GLN A 348 0.16 2.78 -3.17
CA GLN A 348 -1.09 2.56 -2.43
C GLN A 348 -2.07 1.63 -3.17
N LYS A 349 -2.05 1.62 -4.51
CA LYS A 349 -2.83 0.67 -5.32
C LYS A 349 -2.21 -0.74 -5.32
N ALA A 350 -0.92 -0.86 -5.04
CA ALA A 350 -0.18 -2.11 -5.02
C ALA A 350 -0.56 -3.06 -3.85
N LEU A 351 -1.38 -2.62 -2.90
CA LEU A 351 -2.03 -3.51 -1.91
C LEU A 351 -3.13 -4.38 -2.53
N GLY A 352 -3.73 -3.95 -3.66
CA GLY A 352 -4.80 -4.67 -4.33
C GLY A 352 -4.28 -5.80 -5.23
N GLN A 353 -4.60 -7.06 -4.91
CA GLN A 353 -4.16 -8.23 -5.69
C GLN A 353 -4.62 -8.17 -7.16
N VAL A 354 -5.85 -7.69 -7.40
CA VAL A 354 -6.38 -7.53 -8.76
C VAL A 354 -5.57 -6.49 -9.54
N ALA A 355 -5.28 -5.35 -8.94
CA ALA A 355 -4.49 -4.29 -9.59
C ALA A 355 -3.07 -4.78 -9.94
N LEU A 356 -2.41 -5.50 -9.02
CA LEU A 356 -1.10 -6.11 -9.25
C LEU A 356 -1.13 -7.13 -10.38
N THR A 357 -2.10 -8.05 -10.36
CA THR A 357 -2.23 -9.09 -11.39
C THR A 357 -2.51 -8.47 -12.75
N THR A 358 -3.42 -7.49 -12.82
CA THR A 358 -3.75 -6.79 -14.05
C THR A 358 -2.54 -6.05 -14.63
N ALA A 359 -1.78 -5.33 -13.81
CA ALA A 359 -0.59 -4.60 -14.27
C ALA A 359 0.53 -5.55 -14.75
N ASN A 360 0.74 -6.66 -14.03
CA ASN A 360 1.71 -7.68 -14.47
C ASN A 360 1.29 -8.34 -15.78
N LEU A 361 0.02 -8.69 -15.92
CA LEU A 361 -0.50 -9.29 -17.14
C LEU A 361 -0.40 -8.31 -18.32
N PHE A 362 -0.74 -7.05 -18.10
CA PHE A 362 -0.59 -6.00 -19.11
C PHE A 362 0.87 -5.85 -19.55
N ARG A 363 1.82 -5.89 -18.62
CA ARG A 363 3.26 -5.85 -18.93
C ARG A 363 3.66 -7.01 -19.83
N CYS A 364 3.19 -8.23 -19.53
CA CYS A 364 3.49 -9.39 -20.37
C CYS A 364 2.92 -9.25 -21.80
N PHE A 365 1.71 -8.70 -21.94
CA PHE A 365 1.13 -8.42 -23.26
C PHE A 365 1.89 -7.32 -24.00
N TYR A 366 2.25 -6.24 -23.29
CA TYR A 366 3.01 -5.13 -23.87
C TYR A 366 4.37 -5.60 -24.41
N ASP A 367 5.08 -6.46 -23.67
CA ASP A 367 6.38 -7.01 -24.08
C ASP A 367 6.26 -7.91 -25.34
N GLU A 368 5.07 -8.40 -25.70
CA GLU A 368 4.75 -9.13 -26.93
C GLU A 368 4.06 -8.27 -28.00
N ASP A 369 4.14 -6.95 -27.91
CA ASP A 369 3.48 -5.97 -28.81
C ASP A 369 1.96 -6.20 -28.93
N ARG A 370 1.33 -6.58 -27.81
CA ARG A 370 -0.11 -6.73 -27.68
C ARG A 370 -0.69 -5.65 -26.80
N HIS A 371 -1.85 -5.15 -27.18
CA HIS A 371 -2.43 -3.95 -26.62
C HIS A 371 -3.82 -4.21 -26.03
N VAL A 372 -4.26 -3.34 -25.13
CA VAL A 372 -5.60 -3.40 -24.55
C VAL A 372 -6.46 -2.30 -25.17
N VAL A 373 -7.54 -2.71 -25.84
CA VAL A 373 -8.62 -1.80 -26.21
C VAL A 373 -9.59 -1.74 -25.03
N TRP A 374 -9.75 -0.57 -24.45
CA TRP A 374 -10.65 -0.35 -23.33
C TRP A 374 -11.91 0.35 -23.84
N ASP A 375 -13.01 -0.41 -23.87
CA ASP A 375 -14.33 0.12 -24.19
C ASP A 375 -15.10 0.32 -22.86
N TYR A 376 -15.28 1.59 -22.48
CA TYR A 376 -15.96 1.94 -21.23
C TYR A 376 -17.46 1.64 -21.29
N ASP A 377 -18.06 1.68 -22.48
CA ASP A 377 -19.50 1.52 -22.66
C ASP A 377 -19.92 0.04 -22.75
N ALA A 378 -18.99 -0.86 -23.04
CA ALA A 378 -19.27 -2.29 -23.21
C ALA A 378 -19.37 -3.09 -21.89
N VAL A 379 -19.03 -2.51 -20.74
CA VAL A 379 -19.00 -3.22 -19.48
C VAL A 379 -20.09 -2.74 -18.55
N GLU A 380 -21.33 -3.13 -18.79
CA GLU A 380 -22.26 -3.34 -17.67
C GLU A 380 -21.65 -4.42 -16.79
N ARG A 381 -20.99 -3.99 -15.70
CA ARG A 381 -20.48 -4.91 -14.68
C ARG A 381 -21.65 -5.51 -13.93
N THR A 382 -22.28 -6.50 -14.52
CA THR A 382 -23.13 -7.41 -13.76
C THR A 382 -22.25 -8.06 -12.71
N LYS A 383 -22.53 -7.77 -11.45
CA LYS A 383 -21.87 -8.41 -10.33
C LYS A 383 -22.24 -9.88 -10.37
N VAL A 384 -21.40 -10.70 -10.99
CA VAL A 384 -21.60 -12.16 -11.00
C VAL A 384 -21.29 -12.65 -9.60
N ASN A 385 -22.33 -13.11 -8.89
CA ASN A 385 -22.14 -13.85 -7.65
C ASN A 385 -21.69 -15.26 -8.06
N TYR A 386 -20.48 -15.65 -7.65
CA TYR A 386 -20.02 -17.02 -7.75
C TYR A 386 -19.87 -17.60 -6.34
N GLU A 387 -20.17 -18.89 -6.20
CA GLU A 387 -19.94 -19.61 -4.95
C GLU A 387 -18.43 -19.72 -4.70
N GLY A 388 -18.03 -19.50 -3.45
CA GLY A 388 -16.66 -19.70 -3.02
C GLY A 388 -16.26 -21.17 -3.00
N ALA A 389 -14.99 -21.44 -2.68
CA ALA A 389 -14.52 -22.81 -2.51
C ALA A 389 -15.29 -23.52 -1.39
N PHE A 390 -15.68 -24.77 -1.64
CA PHE A 390 -16.28 -25.61 -0.62
C PHE A 390 -15.25 -25.92 0.47
N CYS A 391 -15.62 -25.68 1.72
CA CYS A 391 -14.87 -26.08 2.90
C CYS A 391 -15.77 -26.94 3.78
N GLY A 392 -15.40 -28.17 3.99
CA GLY A 392 -16.16 -29.09 4.83
C GLY A 392 -15.24 -29.95 5.68
N CYS A 393 -15.71 -30.34 6.87
CA CYS A 393 -15.02 -31.31 7.70
C CYS A 393 -16.01 -32.31 8.29
N VAL A 394 -15.53 -33.52 8.55
CA VAL A 394 -16.24 -34.51 9.38
C VAL A 394 -15.58 -34.46 10.76
N PRO A 395 -16.23 -33.88 11.77
CA PRO A 395 -15.67 -33.81 13.09
C PRO A 395 -15.52 -35.20 13.70
N GLY A 396 -14.40 -35.49 14.35
CA GLY A 396 -14.13 -36.77 14.97
C GLY A 396 -12.70 -36.86 15.52
N ARG A 397 -12.42 -37.96 16.22
CA ARG A 397 -11.07 -38.32 16.64
C ARG A 397 -10.57 -39.44 15.70
N TRP A 398 -9.47 -39.16 15.01
CA TRP A 398 -8.89 -40.07 14.02
C TRP A 398 -7.52 -40.53 14.51
N GLU A 399 -7.26 -41.85 14.50
CA GLU A 399 -5.99 -42.39 15.00
C GLU A 399 -4.84 -42.27 13.99
N TYR A 400 -5.16 -42.30 12.71
CA TYR A 400 -4.19 -42.13 11.62
C TYR A 400 -4.71 -41.06 10.67
N SER A 401 -4.02 -39.92 10.62
CA SER A 401 -4.37 -38.83 9.72
C SER A 401 -3.18 -38.47 8.84
N VAL A 402 -3.43 -38.31 7.53
CA VAL A 402 -2.47 -37.79 6.56
C VAL A 402 -2.97 -36.41 6.11
N CYS A 403 -2.06 -35.46 6.06
CA CYS A 403 -2.35 -34.12 5.56
C CYS A 403 -1.66 -33.95 4.22
N ASP A 404 -2.45 -33.83 3.15
CA ASP A 404 -1.98 -33.52 1.81
C ASP A 404 -2.33 -32.08 1.46
N ASP A 405 -1.39 -31.35 0.85
CA ASP A 405 -1.59 -29.99 0.36
C ASP A 405 -1.10 -29.86 -1.09
N PHE A 406 -1.92 -29.25 -1.93
CA PHE A 406 -1.53 -28.93 -3.30
C PHE A 406 -0.69 -27.66 -3.36
N ALA A 407 0.59 -27.78 -3.64
CA ALA A 407 1.49 -26.65 -3.76
C ALA A 407 0.98 -25.62 -4.80
N SER A 408 0.55 -24.45 -4.32
CA SER A 408 0.03 -23.36 -5.16
C SER A 408 -1.16 -23.82 -6.04
N LEU A 409 -2.21 -24.40 -5.44
CA LEU A 409 -3.33 -25.03 -6.13
C LEU A 409 -3.89 -24.18 -7.29
N TYR A 410 -4.37 -22.97 -7.04
CA TYR A 410 -4.95 -22.11 -8.09
C TYR A 410 -3.96 -21.79 -9.24
N PRO A 411 -2.73 -21.33 -8.98
CA PRO A 411 -1.73 -21.15 -10.04
C PRO A 411 -1.41 -22.43 -10.81
N SER A 412 -1.44 -23.58 -10.16
CA SER A 412 -1.20 -24.86 -10.81
C SER A 412 -2.35 -25.23 -11.75
N VAL A 413 -3.61 -25.07 -11.32
CA VAL A 413 -4.79 -25.27 -12.16
C VAL A 413 -4.75 -24.34 -13.36
N VAL A 414 -4.47 -23.05 -13.17
CA VAL A 414 -4.36 -22.08 -14.28
C VAL A 414 -3.35 -22.53 -15.33
N ARG A 415 -2.17 -23.02 -14.90
CA ARG A 415 -1.12 -23.49 -15.82
C ARG A 415 -1.46 -24.82 -16.48
N THR A 416 -1.99 -25.78 -15.73
CA THR A 416 -2.32 -27.11 -16.25
C THR A 416 -3.47 -27.07 -17.23
N CYS A 417 -4.49 -26.25 -16.94
CA CYS A 417 -5.69 -26.11 -17.77
C CYS A 417 -5.57 -24.97 -18.79
N ASN A 418 -4.40 -24.33 -18.85
CA ASN A 418 -4.10 -23.24 -19.78
C ASN A 418 -5.13 -22.10 -19.77
N ILE A 419 -5.63 -21.75 -18.57
CA ILE A 419 -6.70 -20.77 -18.37
C ILE A 419 -6.17 -19.36 -18.62
N SER A 420 -6.66 -18.74 -19.68
CA SER A 420 -6.33 -17.35 -20.05
C SER A 420 -7.50 -16.74 -20.81
N MET A 421 -7.62 -15.42 -20.79
CA MET A 421 -8.71 -14.73 -21.50
C MET A 421 -8.67 -15.00 -23.02
N GLU A 422 -7.47 -15.00 -23.61
CA GLU A 422 -7.28 -15.28 -25.02
C GLU A 422 -7.37 -16.76 -25.39
N SER A 423 -7.40 -17.67 -24.43
CA SER A 423 -7.57 -19.10 -24.67
C SER A 423 -9.05 -19.54 -24.65
N ILE A 424 -9.94 -18.70 -24.16
CA ILE A 424 -11.37 -19.02 -24.10
C ILE A 424 -11.92 -19.21 -25.51
N VAL A 425 -12.58 -20.34 -25.75
CA VAL A 425 -13.37 -20.58 -26.95
C VAL A 425 -14.78 -19.98 -26.68
N THR A 426 -15.06 -18.85 -27.30
CA THR A 426 -16.33 -18.16 -27.10
C THR A 426 -17.53 -19.01 -27.53
N ASN A 427 -18.57 -19.05 -26.71
CA ASN A 427 -19.81 -19.70 -27.02
C ASN A 427 -20.49 -19.11 -28.29
N LYS A 428 -21.33 -19.90 -28.92
CA LYS A 428 -22.18 -19.39 -30.01
C LYS A 428 -23.13 -18.32 -29.43
N VAL A 429 -23.34 -17.27 -30.19
CA VAL A 429 -24.33 -16.24 -29.86
C VAL A 429 -25.57 -16.46 -30.71
N GLY A 430 -26.72 -16.54 -30.08
CA GLY A 430 -28.00 -16.73 -30.76
C GLY A 430 -29.14 -16.06 -30.02
N PRO A 431 -30.30 -15.93 -30.65
CA PRO A 431 -31.48 -15.34 -30.02
C PRO A 431 -32.06 -16.26 -28.94
N ASP A 432 -32.35 -15.68 -27.76
CA ASP A 432 -33.15 -16.36 -26.72
C ASP A 432 -34.62 -16.43 -27.11
N SER A 433 -35.46 -17.01 -26.25
CA SER A 433 -36.93 -17.12 -26.46
C SER A 433 -37.65 -15.76 -26.61
N PHE A 434 -36.96 -14.66 -26.30
CA PHE A 434 -37.48 -13.29 -26.43
C PHE A 434 -36.80 -12.51 -27.58
N GLY A 435 -35.99 -13.19 -28.40
CA GLY A 435 -35.25 -12.56 -29.51
C GLY A 435 -34.02 -11.74 -29.12
N ARG A 436 -33.58 -11.81 -27.87
CA ARG A 436 -32.33 -11.15 -27.40
C ARG A 436 -31.15 -12.07 -27.68
N TYR A 437 -30.09 -11.54 -28.23
CA TYR A 437 -28.85 -12.29 -28.48
C TYR A 437 -28.15 -12.59 -27.16
N THR A 438 -28.08 -13.89 -26.82
CA THR A 438 -27.41 -14.40 -25.62
C THR A 438 -26.42 -15.48 -25.99
N GLU A 439 -25.45 -15.75 -25.11
CA GLU A 439 -24.56 -16.88 -25.28
C GLU A 439 -25.32 -18.19 -25.15
N ILE A 440 -25.14 -19.08 -26.14
CA ILE A 440 -25.68 -20.43 -26.14
C ILE A 440 -24.62 -21.35 -25.55
N PRO A 441 -24.91 -22.04 -24.42
CA PRO A 441 -23.99 -23.04 -23.86
C PRO A 441 -23.69 -24.15 -24.87
N TRP A 442 -22.48 -24.69 -24.79
CA TRP A 442 -22.10 -25.87 -25.53
C TRP A 442 -23.00 -27.08 -25.11
N THR A 443 -23.42 -27.87 -26.07
CA THR A 443 -24.08 -29.14 -25.79
C THR A 443 -23.09 -30.19 -25.31
N GLU A 444 -23.51 -31.20 -24.57
CA GLU A 444 -22.62 -32.29 -24.14
C GLU A 444 -21.94 -33.01 -25.30
N GLU A 445 -22.60 -33.16 -26.44
CA GLU A 445 -21.99 -33.73 -27.64
C GLU A 445 -20.85 -32.88 -28.20
N GLU A 446 -20.97 -31.54 -28.14
CA GLU A 446 -19.94 -30.61 -28.54
C GLU A 446 -18.78 -30.60 -27.52
N LEU A 447 -19.09 -30.60 -26.22
CA LEU A 447 -18.10 -30.69 -25.15
C LEU A 447 -17.30 -31.99 -25.23
N ASP A 448 -17.95 -33.13 -25.57
CA ASP A 448 -17.28 -34.41 -25.76
C ASP A 448 -16.29 -34.41 -26.95
N LYS A 449 -16.59 -33.66 -28.01
CA LYS A 449 -15.64 -33.45 -29.10
C LYS A 449 -14.41 -32.69 -28.63
N PHE A 450 -14.59 -31.62 -27.87
CA PHE A 450 -13.48 -30.86 -27.28
C PHE A 450 -12.67 -31.69 -26.27
N ARG A 451 -13.31 -32.49 -25.42
CA ARG A 451 -12.62 -33.38 -24.46
C ARG A 451 -11.73 -34.43 -25.12
N LYS A 452 -12.03 -34.83 -26.36
CA LYS A 452 -11.25 -35.81 -27.14
C LYS A 452 -10.10 -35.18 -27.92
N ASP A 453 -10.10 -33.86 -28.09
CA ASP A 453 -9.05 -33.14 -28.80
C ASP A 453 -8.04 -32.56 -27.80
N PRO A 454 -6.77 -32.98 -27.84
CA PRO A 454 -5.71 -32.55 -26.91
C PRO A 454 -5.41 -31.04 -26.99
N ASN A 455 -5.85 -30.36 -28.05
CA ASN A 455 -5.70 -28.92 -28.21
C ASN A 455 -6.71 -28.11 -27.40
N TYR A 456 -7.58 -28.77 -26.65
CA TYR A 456 -8.59 -28.10 -25.81
C TYR A 456 -8.61 -28.66 -24.40
N PHE A 457 -8.99 -27.83 -23.47
CA PHE A 457 -9.35 -28.20 -22.10
C PHE A 457 -10.81 -27.77 -21.83
N VAL A 458 -11.60 -28.66 -21.27
CA VAL A 458 -13.00 -28.38 -20.90
C VAL A 458 -13.13 -28.37 -19.38
N SER A 459 -13.56 -27.25 -18.80
CA SER A 459 -13.81 -27.14 -17.37
C SER A 459 -15.05 -27.94 -16.96
N LEU A 460 -15.23 -28.18 -15.65
CA LEU A 460 -16.43 -28.83 -15.10
C LEU A 460 -17.72 -28.06 -15.40
N GLN A 461 -17.64 -26.74 -15.55
CA GLN A 461 -18.77 -25.87 -15.89
C GLN A 461 -19.02 -25.75 -17.40
N GLY A 462 -18.27 -26.49 -18.23
CA GLY A 462 -18.43 -26.48 -19.69
C GLY A 462 -17.71 -25.32 -20.40
N THR A 463 -16.87 -24.55 -19.71
CA THR A 463 -16.01 -23.57 -20.39
C THR A 463 -14.87 -24.27 -21.11
N VAL A 464 -14.67 -23.94 -22.39
CA VAL A 464 -13.65 -24.54 -23.25
C VAL A 464 -12.48 -23.57 -23.39
N TYR A 465 -11.27 -24.06 -23.16
CA TYR A 465 -10.00 -23.33 -23.33
C TYR A 465 -9.14 -24.01 -24.40
N LYS A 466 -8.47 -23.22 -25.23
CA LYS A 466 -7.45 -23.73 -26.15
C LYS A 466 -6.22 -24.16 -25.39
N ASN A 467 -5.61 -25.26 -25.83
CA ASN A 467 -4.41 -25.84 -25.22
C ASN A 467 -3.31 -26.13 -26.25
N ASP A 468 -3.34 -25.42 -27.38
CA ASP A 468 -2.41 -25.58 -28.51
C ASP A 468 -1.05 -24.90 -28.30
N LYS A 469 -0.93 -24.00 -27.32
CA LYS A 469 0.30 -23.31 -26.92
C LYS A 469 0.17 -22.79 -25.48
N GLU A 470 1.26 -22.33 -24.87
CA GLU A 470 1.19 -21.62 -23.59
C GLU A 470 0.63 -20.22 -23.78
N TYR A 471 -0.51 -19.92 -23.16
CA TYR A 471 -1.15 -18.61 -23.19
C TYR A 471 -0.60 -17.67 -22.11
N MET A 472 -0.95 -16.39 -22.16
CA MET A 472 -0.27 -15.34 -21.42
C MET A 472 -0.41 -15.48 -19.89
N PHE A 473 -1.61 -15.79 -19.39
CA PHE A 473 -1.80 -15.88 -17.93
C PHE A 473 -1.05 -17.10 -17.33
N PRO A 474 -1.13 -18.31 -17.88
CA PRO A 474 -0.24 -19.42 -17.54
C PRO A 474 1.25 -19.09 -17.61
N LYS A 475 1.69 -18.43 -18.69
CA LYS A 475 3.07 -17.98 -18.88
C LYS A 475 3.52 -17.03 -17.76
N MET A 476 2.70 -16.03 -17.43
CA MET A 476 2.95 -15.11 -16.33
C MET A 476 3.08 -15.85 -14.99
N GLN A 477 2.15 -16.77 -14.70
CA GLN A 477 2.18 -17.60 -13.49
C GLN A 477 3.43 -18.49 -13.41
N ARG A 478 3.87 -19.07 -14.52
CA ARG A 478 5.10 -19.85 -14.58
C ARG A 478 6.33 -18.98 -14.26
N ILE A 479 6.47 -17.83 -14.92
CA ILE A 479 7.59 -16.90 -14.69
C ILE A 479 7.63 -16.43 -13.22
N GLN A 480 6.47 -16.09 -12.65
CA GLN A 480 6.39 -15.66 -11.26
C GLN A 480 6.77 -16.81 -10.29
N LYS A 481 6.33 -18.04 -10.57
CA LYS A 481 6.70 -19.21 -9.77
C LYS A 481 8.19 -19.47 -9.82
N GLU A 482 8.80 -19.49 -11.00
CA GLU A 482 10.24 -19.71 -11.20
C GLU A 482 11.07 -18.66 -10.42
N ARG A 483 10.69 -17.38 -10.52
CA ARG A 483 11.33 -16.30 -9.76
C ARG A 483 11.17 -16.50 -8.25
N ARG A 484 9.95 -16.79 -7.79
CA ARG A 484 9.68 -17.06 -6.37
C ARG A 484 10.52 -18.22 -5.84
N ASP A 485 10.57 -19.32 -6.57
CA ASP A 485 11.32 -20.51 -6.16
C ASP A 485 12.84 -20.22 -6.11
N HIS A 486 13.34 -19.44 -7.06
CA HIS A 486 14.74 -18.98 -7.06
C HIS A 486 15.05 -18.12 -5.81
N TYR A 487 14.24 -17.09 -5.51
CA TYR A 487 14.46 -16.27 -4.33
C TYR A 487 14.23 -17.01 -3.02
N LYS A 488 13.32 -17.97 -3.00
CA LYS A 488 13.13 -18.86 -1.85
C LYS A 488 14.38 -19.70 -1.58
N TYR A 489 15.00 -20.22 -2.62
CA TYR A 489 16.27 -20.96 -2.54
C TYR A 489 17.40 -20.07 -2.00
N LEU A 490 17.57 -18.86 -2.55
CA LEU A 490 18.57 -17.90 -2.07
C LEU A 490 18.36 -17.51 -0.59
N ASN A 491 17.12 -17.32 -0.19
CA ASN A 491 16.79 -17.03 1.20
C ASN A 491 17.14 -18.20 2.12
N TRP A 492 16.82 -19.42 1.71
CA TRP A 492 17.17 -20.64 2.45
C TRP A 492 18.70 -20.81 2.60
N GLU A 493 19.46 -20.57 1.52
CA GLU A 493 20.92 -20.59 1.55
C GLU A 493 21.50 -19.51 2.50
N ALA A 494 20.95 -18.30 2.46
CA ALA A 494 21.35 -17.21 3.34
C ALA A 494 21.04 -17.52 4.83
N GLN A 495 19.88 -18.12 5.12
CA GLN A 495 19.52 -18.58 6.45
C GLN A 495 20.46 -19.68 6.94
N GLY A 496 20.83 -20.63 6.10
CA GLY A 496 21.81 -21.67 6.43
C GLY A 496 23.17 -21.09 6.81
N LYS A 497 23.68 -20.11 6.06
CA LYS A 497 24.92 -19.41 6.38
C LYS A 497 24.84 -18.65 7.70
N LEU A 498 23.71 -17.98 7.95
CA LEU A 498 23.46 -17.26 9.22
C LEU A 498 23.46 -18.22 10.42
N MET A 499 22.78 -19.36 10.31
CA MET A 499 22.74 -20.35 11.38
C MET A 499 24.14 -20.90 11.69
N MET A 500 24.94 -21.22 10.67
CA MET A 500 26.32 -21.65 10.88
C MET A 500 27.17 -20.60 11.60
N GLU A 501 26.99 -19.30 11.29
CA GLU A 501 27.74 -18.24 11.98
C GLU A 501 27.24 -18.03 13.41
N ILE A 502 25.94 -18.17 13.68
CA ILE A 502 25.39 -18.15 15.04
C ILE A 502 25.98 -19.29 15.87
N ASP A 503 26.00 -20.53 15.36
CA ASP A 503 26.59 -21.69 16.04
C ASP A 503 28.08 -21.47 16.33
N ARG A 504 28.80 -20.85 15.41
CA ARG A 504 30.21 -20.50 15.60
C ARG A 504 30.39 -19.50 16.74
N LEU A 505 29.57 -18.44 16.79
CA LEU A 505 29.62 -17.41 17.82
C LEU A 505 29.25 -17.98 19.22
N ILE A 506 28.26 -18.89 19.27
CA ILE A 506 27.90 -19.58 20.51
C ILE A 506 29.10 -20.38 21.05
N LYS A 507 29.77 -21.15 20.21
CA LYS A 507 30.96 -21.94 20.60
C LYS A 507 32.12 -21.06 21.11
N ILE A 508 32.36 -19.91 20.46
CA ILE A 508 33.36 -18.96 20.90
C ILE A 508 33.02 -18.42 22.29
N ARG A 509 31.76 -18.05 22.52
CA ARG A 509 31.30 -17.54 23.82
C ARG A 509 31.40 -18.60 24.93
N GLU A 510 30.99 -19.83 24.64
CA GLU A 510 31.14 -20.94 25.58
C GLU A 510 32.61 -21.20 25.94
N GLN A 511 33.52 -21.06 24.99
CA GLN A 511 34.93 -21.21 25.21
C GLN A 511 35.50 -20.09 26.07
N GLU A 512 35.13 -18.82 25.80
CA GLU A 512 35.49 -17.66 26.64
C GLU A 512 34.97 -17.77 28.08
N GLU A 513 33.75 -18.30 28.26
CA GLU A 513 33.18 -18.51 29.60
C GLU A 513 33.91 -19.63 30.36
N ASN A 514 34.31 -20.69 29.66
CA ASN A 514 35.10 -21.79 30.25
C ASN A 514 36.52 -21.33 30.61
N ASP A 515 37.17 -20.55 29.74
CA ASP A 515 38.50 -19.99 30.02
C ASP A 515 38.48 -19.05 31.25
N LYS A 516 37.43 -18.22 31.39
CA LYS A 516 37.22 -17.38 32.57
C LYS A 516 37.04 -18.19 33.86
N LYS A 517 36.36 -19.33 33.81
CA LYS A 517 36.18 -20.24 34.96
C LYS A 517 37.45 -20.99 35.34
N MET A 518 38.42 -21.16 34.42
CA MET A 518 39.70 -21.81 34.69
C MET A 518 40.77 -20.85 35.24
N VAL A 519 40.56 -19.56 35.09
CA VAL A 519 41.51 -18.50 35.57
C VAL A 519 41.09 -17.88 36.89
N GLY A 520 39.88 -18.11 37.37
CA GLY A 520 39.36 -17.71 38.71
C GLY A 520 39.30 -18.88 39.64
#